data_0c7f0fc660b05250e73b844b05188fe6
#
_entry.id   0c7f0fc660b05250e73b844b05188fe6
#
_cell.length_a   1.000
_cell.length_b   1.000
_cell.length_c   1.000
_cell.angle_alpha   90.00
_cell.angle_beta   90.00
_cell.angle_gamma   90.00
#
_symmetry.space_group_name_H-M   'P 1'
#
loop_
_entity.id
_entity.type
_entity.pdbx_description
1 polymer ?
#
loop_
_entity_poly.entity_id
_entity_poly.type
_entity_poly.pdbx_seq_one_letter_code
_entity_poly.pdbx_strand_id
1 'polypeptide(L)'
;QRQMCIRDSLMWSAEHIAEKPAEKGRIAKGTVLSMIARFNLLWGNYTEALDAANKVIALNQYELDPDFLNMFSMAGQNSKEIICTYEHVQTTYAYGDVIRFYNNSDGGWASFVPTQNMVDMFEMADGKLIDEAGSGYDPVHPFFNRDPRLKNTVIYSGLDWVGRNNV
;
A
#
# COMPACT_ATOMS: atom_id res chain seq x y z
N GLN A 1 -2.35 28.60 3.58
CA GLN A 1 -1.20 29.10 2.81
C GLN A 1 -0.26 27.94 2.38
N ARG A 2 0.18 27.06 3.30
CA ARG A 2 1.06 25.92 3.01
C ARG A 2 0.43 24.89 2.03
N GLN A 3 -0.86 24.59 2.18
CA GLN A 3 -1.59 23.67 1.29
C GLN A 3 -1.65 24.21 -0.15
N MET A 4 -1.87 25.49 -0.32
CA MET A 4 -1.88 26.14 -1.65
C MET A 4 -0.53 26.03 -2.33
N CYS A 5 0.57 26.29 -1.63
CA CYS A 5 1.92 26.19 -2.20
C CYS A 5 2.26 24.74 -2.63
N ILE A 6 1.89 23.73 -1.83
CA ILE A 6 2.11 22.31 -2.18
C ILE A 6 1.29 21.97 -3.45
N ARG A 7 0.01 22.31 -3.46
CA ARG A 7 -0.88 22.05 -4.60
C ARG A 7 -0.35 22.69 -5.88
N ASP A 8 -0.04 23.98 -5.84
CA ASP A 8 0.40 24.73 -7.01
C ASP A 8 1.73 24.18 -7.56
N SER A 9 2.66 23.80 -6.69
CA SER A 9 3.92 23.17 -7.08
C SER A 9 3.71 21.81 -7.74
N LEU A 10 2.80 20.98 -7.18
CA LEU A 10 2.49 19.68 -7.75
C LEU A 10 1.77 19.81 -9.11
N MET A 11 0.84 20.74 -9.24
CA MET A 11 0.14 20.98 -10.52
C MET A 11 1.12 21.45 -11.59
N TRP A 12 1.97 22.41 -11.26
CA TRP A 12 3.03 22.86 -12.18
C TRP A 12 3.94 21.70 -12.59
N SER A 13 4.35 20.87 -11.63
CA SER A 13 5.20 19.70 -11.89
C SER A 13 4.51 18.69 -12.81
N ALA A 14 3.20 18.45 -12.63
CA ALA A 14 2.44 17.53 -13.49
C ALA A 14 2.37 17.99 -14.95
N GLU A 15 2.42 19.31 -15.21
CA GLU A 15 2.42 19.87 -16.56
C GLU A 15 3.79 19.76 -17.24
N HIS A 16 4.89 19.82 -16.48
CA HIS A 16 6.24 19.96 -17.01
C HIS A 16 7.11 18.70 -16.93
N ILE A 17 6.69 17.70 -16.15
CA ILE A 17 7.45 16.46 -15.98
C ILE A 17 7.13 15.45 -17.09
N ALA A 18 8.13 14.64 -17.46
CA ALA A 18 7.95 13.58 -18.46
C ALA A 18 6.90 12.54 -18.01
N GLU A 19 6.16 12.00 -18.97
CA GLU A 19 5.15 10.97 -18.70
C GLU A 19 5.78 9.67 -18.22
N LYS A 20 6.92 9.30 -18.78
CA LYS A 20 7.70 8.13 -18.39
C LYS A 20 9.02 8.56 -17.76
N PRO A 21 9.50 7.87 -16.73
CA PRO A 21 10.79 8.18 -16.16
C PRO A 21 11.90 7.85 -17.16
N ALA A 22 12.96 8.65 -17.18
CA ALA A 22 14.14 8.37 -17.99
C ALA A 22 14.88 7.11 -17.51
N GLU A 23 14.84 6.86 -16.20
CA GLU A 23 15.46 5.72 -15.52
C GLU A 23 14.50 5.21 -14.44
N LYS A 24 14.56 3.92 -14.14
CA LYS A 24 13.80 3.33 -13.02
C LYS A 24 14.13 4.05 -11.71
N GLY A 25 13.13 4.28 -10.87
CA GLY A 25 13.28 5.02 -9.60
C GLY A 25 13.20 6.54 -9.73
N ARG A 26 13.16 7.10 -10.94
CA ARG A 26 12.92 8.54 -11.14
C ARG A 26 11.42 8.86 -11.09
N ILE A 27 11.11 10.03 -10.54
CA ILE A 27 9.75 10.56 -10.52
C ILE A 27 9.29 10.90 -11.94
N ALA A 28 8.06 10.52 -12.27
CA ALA A 28 7.40 10.81 -13.53
C ALA A 28 5.98 11.34 -13.31
N LYS A 29 5.26 11.69 -14.37
CA LYS A 29 3.92 12.30 -14.31
C LYS A 29 2.94 11.48 -13.46
N GLY A 30 2.95 10.15 -13.57
CA GLY A 30 2.08 9.29 -12.77
C GLY A 30 2.29 9.45 -11.28
N THR A 31 3.55 9.56 -10.82
CA THR A 31 3.88 9.81 -9.42
C THR A 31 3.29 11.15 -8.93
N VAL A 32 3.49 12.21 -9.69
CA VAL A 32 2.99 13.55 -9.32
C VAL A 32 1.47 13.58 -9.27
N LEU A 33 0.80 13.00 -10.28
CA LEU A 33 -0.67 12.90 -10.32
C LEU A 33 -1.22 12.08 -9.16
N SER A 34 -0.56 10.98 -8.79
CA SER A 34 -0.95 10.16 -7.62
C SER A 34 -0.80 10.94 -6.31
N MET A 35 0.24 11.76 -6.18
CA MET A 35 0.40 12.66 -5.03
C MET A 35 -0.71 13.72 -4.99
N ILE A 36 -1.07 14.31 -6.13
CA ILE A 36 -2.18 15.27 -6.23
C ILE A 36 -3.49 14.61 -5.77
N ALA A 37 -3.78 13.38 -6.24
CA ALA A 37 -4.96 12.63 -5.83
C ALA A 37 -4.99 12.40 -4.32
N ARG A 38 -3.89 11.92 -3.73
CA ARG A 38 -3.79 11.65 -2.28
C ARG A 38 -3.95 12.91 -1.43
N PHE A 39 -3.28 14.01 -1.77
CA PHE A 39 -3.38 15.23 -1.00
C PHE A 39 -4.78 15.84 -1.08
N ASN A 40 -5.40 15.86 -2.26
CA ASN A 40 -6.77 16.35 -2.39
C ASN A 40 -7.77 15.47 -1.65
N LEU A 41 -7.60 14.15 -1.65
CA LEU A 41 -8.41 13.24 -0.84
C LEU A 41 -8.31 13.55 0.65
N LEU A 42 -7.10 13.75 1.17
CA LEU A 42 -6.87 14.09 2.58
C LEU A 42 -7.45 15.47 2.97
N TRP A 43 -7.57 16.38 2.02
CA TRP A 43 -8.13 17.72 2.24
C TRP A 43 -9.63 17.80 1.98
N GLY A 44 -10.27 16.69 1.59
CA GLY A 44 -11.70 16.64 1.28
C GLY A 44 -12.07 17.21 -0.10
N ASN A 45 -11.09 17.48 -0.97
CA ASN A 45 -11.30 17.96 -2.33
C ASN A 45 -11.53 16.77 -3.27
N TYR A 46 -12.67 16.11 -3.13
CA TYR A 46 -12.94 14.82 -3.80
C TYR A 46 -12.99 14.93 -5.33
N THR A 47 -13.48 16.03 -5.87
CA THR A 47 -13.53 16.26 -7.33
C THR A 47 -12.14 16.32 -7.94
N GLU A 48 -11.24 17.07 -7.33
CA GLU A 48 -9.85 17.20 -7.77
C GLU A 48 -9.07 15.90 -7.55
N ALA A 49 -9.37 15.17 -6.48
CA ALA A 49 -8.78 13.86 -6.23
C ALA A 49 -9.18 12.86 -7.32
N LEU A 50 -10.47 12.82 -7.68
CA LEU A 50 -11.00 11.97 -8.75
C LEU A 50 -10.40 12.31 -10.11
N ASP A 51 -10.32 13.60 -10.45
CA ASP A 51 -9.73 14.06 -11.71
C ASP A 51 -8.27 13.63 -11.83
N ALA A 52 -7.49 13.81 -10.76
CA ALA A 52 -6.09 13.39 -10.75
C ALA A 52 -5.93 11.88 -10.86
N ALA A 53 -6.76 11.08 -10.19
CA ALA A 53 -6.75 9.62 -10.28
C ALA A 53 -7.10 9.16 -11.71
N ASN A 54 -8.12 9.75 -12.33
CA ASN A 54 -8.49 9.45 -13.72
C ASN A 54 -7.37 9.80 -14.71
N LYS A 55 -6.62 10.87 -14.46
CA LYS A 55 -5.44 11.22 -15.27
C LYS A 55 -4.32 10.18 -15.14
N VAL A 56 -4.12 9.57 -13.95
CA VAL A 56 -3.18 8.44 -13.79
C VAL A 56 -3.62 7.25 -14.64
N ILE A 57 -4.90 6.90 -14.57
CA ILE A 57 -5.47 5.80 -15.37
C ILE A 57 -5.31 6.05 -16.86
N ALA A 58 -5.58 7.29 -17.31
CA ALA A 58 -5.48 7.69 -18.72
C ALA A 58 -4.04 7.62 -19.28
N LEU A 59 -3.00 7.60 -18.44
CA LEU A 59 -1.63 7.37 -18.90
C LEU A 59 -1.44 5.97 -19.51
N ASN A 60 -2.29 5.00 -19.19
CA ASN A 60 -2.20 3.59 -19.65
C ASN A 60 -0.82 2.95 -19.40
N GLN A 61 -0.16 3.31 -18.30
CA GLN A 61 1.16 2.81 -17.94
C GLN A 61 1.13 1.84 -16.78
N TYR A 62 0.03 1.85 -16.01
CA TYR A 62 -0.13 1.10 -14.77
C TYR A 62 -1.28 0.11 -14.89
N GLU A 63 -1.13 -1.04 -14.26
CA GLU A 63 -2.13 -2.11 -14.22
C GLU A 63 -2.08 -2.73 -12.82
N LEU A 64 -3.22 -3.19 -12.30
CA LEU A 64 -3.23 -3.93 -11.03
C LEU A 64 -2.50 -5.26 -11.21
N ASP A 65 -1.66 -5.62 -10.25
CA ASP A 65 -0.99 -6.92 -10.24
C ASP A 65 -2.02 -8.02 -9.92
N PRO A 66 -2.08 -9.10 -10.68
CA PRO A 66 -3.02 -10.20 -10.43
C PRO A 66 -2.73 -10.93 -9.11
N ASP A 67 -1.50 -10.82 -8.60
CA ASP A 67 -1.10 -11.42 -7.32
C ASP A 67 -0.64 -10.34 -6.34
N PHE A 68 -1.54 -10.00 -5.41
CA PHE A 68 -1.28 -9.00 -4.38
C PHE A 68 -0.02 -9.30 -3.54
N LEU A 69 0.23 -10.57 -3.21
CA LEU A 69 1.39 -10.94 -2.42
C LEU A 69 2.69 -10.84 -3.23
N ASN A 70 2.64 -11.25 -4.50
CA ASN A 70 3.79 -11.18 -5.40
C ASN A 70 4.31 -9.75 -5.56
N MET A 71 3.42 -8.76 -5.60
CA MET A 71 3.79 -7.34 -5.73
C MET A 71 4.78 -6.89 -4.64
N PHE A 72 4.68 -7.43 -3.43
CA PHE A 72 5.57 -7.13 -2.30
C PHE A 72 6.79 -8.04 -2.19
N SER A 73 6.97 -8.95 -3.14
CA SER A 73 8.13 -9.86 -3.19
C SER A 73 9.27 -9.29 -4.06
N MET A 74 10.43 -9.97 -4.00
CA MET A 74 11.55 -9.65 -4.90
C MET A 74 11.18 -9.85 -6.38
N ALA A 75 10.30 -10.79 -6.69
CA ALA A 75 9.82 -11.03 -8.06
C ALA A 75 8.90 -9.89 -8.54
N GLY A 76 8.15 -9.27 -7.64
CA GLY A 76 7.22 -8.19 -7.95
C GLY A 76 7.85 -6.81 -8.16
N GLN A 77 9.17 -6.65 -8.04
CA GLN A 77 9.85 -5.35 -8.16
C GLN A 77 9.60 -4.60 -9.48
N ASN A 78 9.17 -5.31 -10.52
CA ASN A 78 8.87 -4.74 -11.82
C ASN A 78 7.37 -4.77 -12.14
N SER A 79 6.52 -4.99 -11.13
CA SER A 79 5.08 -4.96 -11.31
C SER A 79 4.62 -3.61 -11.88
N LYS A 80 3.71 -3.66 -12.83
CA LYS A 80 3.10 -2.45 -13.43
C LYS A 80 2.19 -1.69 -12.46
N GLU A 81 1.83 -2.26 -11.33
CA GLU A 81 1.10 -1.56 -10.28
C GLU A 81 1.96 -0.51 -9.57
N ILE A 82 3.28 -0.69 -9.59
CA ILE A 82 4.21 0.20 -8.93
C ILE A 82 4.35 1.51 -9.69
N ILE A 83 3.79 2.58 -9.15
CA ILE A 83 3.90 3.93 -9.71
C ILE A 83 5.23 4.59 -9.36
N CYS A 84 5.68 4.41 -8.11
CA CYS A 84 6.95 4.94 -7.63
C CYS A 84 7.43 4.13 -6.43
N THR A 85 8.71 3.80 -6.41
CA THR A 85 9.35 3.12 -5.29
C THR A 85 10.59 3.87 -4.85
N TYR A 86 10.88 3.74 -3.57
CA TYR A 86 12.17 4.09 -2.99
C TYR A 86 12.96 2.79 -2.84
N GLU A 87 13.92 2.58 -3.73
CA GLU A 87 14.65 1.32 -3.79
C GLU A 87 15.78 1.27 -2.75
N HIS A 88 15.91 0.12 -2.10
CA HIS A 88 16.98 -0.19 -1.16
C HIS A 88 17.94 -1.21 -1.74
N VAL A 89 19.23 -1.06 -1.44
CA VAL A 89 20.29 -1.98 -1.85
C VAL A 89 20.86 -2.64 -0.59
N GLN A 90 20.86 -3.96 -0.57
CA GLN A 90 21.17 -4.77 0.60
C GLN A 90 22.48 -4.39 1.32
N THR A 91 23.52 -4.05 0.60
CA THR A 91 24.85 -3.80 1.18
C THR A 91 25.18 -2.34 1.40
N THR A 92 24.67 -1.44 0.56
CA THR A 92 25.02 -0.02 0.58
C THR A 92 23.92 0.87 1.10
N TYR A 93 22.68 0.44 0.97
CA TYR A 93 21.50 1.21 1.37
C TYR A 93 20.37 0.29 1.80
N ALA A 94 20.64 -0.52 2.82
CA ALA A 94 19.68 -1.52 3.29
C ALA A 94 18.53 -0.89 4.06
N TYR A 95 17.34 -1.47 3.91
CA TYR A 95 16.20 -1.14 4.76
C TYR A 95 16.34 -1.87 6.11
N GLY A 96 16.65 -1.12 7.16
CA GLY A 96 16.94 -1.66 8.49
C GLY A 96 15.71 -1.89 9.37
N ASP A 97 14.54 -1.40 8.99
CA ASP A 97 13.36 -1.42 9.86
C ASP A 97 12.57 -2.74 9.86
N VAL A 98 12.96 -3.73 9.03
CA VAL A 98 12.26 -5.03 8.96
C VAL A 98 12.19 -5.71 10.32
N ILE A 99 13.22 -5.59 11.14
CA ILE A 99 13.27 -6.14 12.50
C ILE A 99 12.16 -5.59 13.42
N ARG A 100 11.62 -4.42 13.12
CA ARG A 100 10.56 -3.77 13.91
C ARG A 100 9.18 -4.37 13.66
N PHE A 101 9.00 -5.08 12.54
CA PHE A 101 7.74 -5.74 12.18
C PHE A 101 7.63 -7.16 12.75
N TYR A 102 8.77 -7.85 12.94
CA TYR A 102 8.78 -9.21 13.46
C TYR A 102 8.43 -9.25 14.93
N ASN A 103 7.82 -10.37 15.36
CA ASN A 103 7.58 -10.65 16.77
C ASN A 103 8.89 -10.95 17.53
N ASN A 104 8.83 -10.90 18.85
CA ASN A 104 10.02 -11.08 19.69
C ASN A 104 10.58 -12.52 19.61
N SER A 105 9.73 -13.52 19.40
CA SER A 105 10.17 -14.93 19.30
C SER A 105 10.97 -15.18 18.03
N ASP A 106 10.71 -14.41 16.96
CA ASP A 106 11.48 -14.46 15.71
C ASP A 106 12.66 -13.46 15.69
N GLY A 107 12.97 -12.88 16.84
CA GLY A 107 14.08 -11.94 17.00
C GLY A 107 13.79 -10.53 16.57
N GLY A 108 12.52 -10.18 16.43
CA GLY A 108 12.07 -8.82 16.14
C GLY A 108 11.74 -8.02 17.39
N TRP A 109 11.24 -6.81 17.20
CA TRP A 109 10.90 -5.89 18.29
C TRP A 109 9.39 -5.66 18.43
N ALA A 110 8.58 -6.13 17.50
CA ALA A 110 7.13 -5.91 17.46
C ALA A 110 6.74 -4.44 17.71
N SER A 111 7.54 -3.50 17.16
CA SER A 111 7.33 -2.06 17.39
C SER A 111 6.31 -1.45 16.42
N PHE A 112 6.15 -2.08 15.26
CA PHE A 112 5.17 -1.67 14.26
C PHE A 112 4.11 -2.77 14.17
N VAL A 113 3.01 -2.53 14.85
CA VAL A 113 1.87 -3.44 14.86
C VAL A 113 0.61 -2.70 14.37
N PRO A 114 -0.29 -3.38 13.67
CA PRO A 114 -1.55 -2.77 13.28
C PRO A 114 -2.41 -2.47 14.50
N THR A 115 -3.22 -1.42 14.43
CA THR A 115 -4.27 -1.20 15.42
C THR A 115 -5.42 -2.19 15.19
N GLN A 116 -6.17 -2.50 16.24
CA GLN A 116 -7.36 -3.35 16.10
C GLN A 116 -8.35 -2.75 15.09
N ASN A 117 -8.54 -1.43 15.12
CA ASN A 117 -9.43 -0.76 14.15
C ASN A 117 -9.01 -1.02 12.70
N MET A 118 -7.70 -1.05 12.39
CA MET A 118 -7.24 -1.39 11.06
C MET A 118 -7.57 -2.84 10.70
N VAL A 119 -7.40 -3.77 11.63
CA VAL A 119 -7.76 -5.18 11.41
C VAL A 119 -9.26 -5.35 11.19
N ASP A 120 -10.07 -4.60 11.92
CA ASP A 120 -11.54 -4.63 11.83
C ASP A 120 -12.06 -4.04 10.51
N MET A 121 -11.31 -3.13 9.89
CA MET A 121 -11.65 -2.56 8.57
C MET A 121 -11.55 -3.55 7.41
N PHE A 122 -10.84 -4.65 7.56
CA PHE A 122 -10.90 -5.70 6.54
C PHE A 122 -12.30 -6.33 6.54
N GLU A 123 -12.86 -6.52 5.37
CA GLU A 123 -14.18 -7.10 5.18
C GLU A 123 -14.17 -8.62 5.38
N MET A 124 -15.34 -9.21 5.42
CA MET A 124 -15.54 -10.64 5.25
C MET A 124 -15.27 -11.02 3.78
N ALA A 125 -15.09 -12.30 3.49
CA ALA A 125 -14.81 -12.77 2.13
C ALA A 125 -15.94 -12.46 1.12
N ASP A 126 -17.16 -12.16 1.61
CA ASP A 126 -18.30 -11.76 0.79
C ASP A 126 -18.43 -10.23 0.63
N GLY A 127 -17.48 -9.44 1.17
CA GLY A 127 -17.41 -7.98 1.06
C GLY A 127 -18.24 -7.23 2.12
N LYS A 128 -18.80 -7.91 3.12
CA LYS A 128 -19.48 -7.25 4.23
C LYS A 128 -18.52 -6.82 5.32
N LEU A 129 -18.83 -5.71 5.98
CA LEU A 129 -18.12 -5.31 7.21
C LEU A 129 -18.42 -6.31 8.33
N ILE A 130 -17.50 -6.44 9.29
CA ILE A 130 -17.63 -7.38 10.41
C ILE A 130 -18.85 -7.10 11.31
N ASP A 131 -19.24 -5.84 11.42
CA ASP A 131 -20.40 -5.36 12.19
C ASP A 131 -21.69 -5.29 11.38
N GLU A 132 -21.65 -5.62 10.09
CA GLU A 132 -22.82 -5.62 9.22
C GLU A 132 -23.72 -6.82 9.50
N ALA A 133 -25.04 -6.59 9.49
CA ALA A 133 -26.03 -7.64 9.71
C ALA A 133 -25.87 -8.78 8.69
N GLY A 134 -25.71 -10.01 9.19
CA GLY A 134 -25.53 -11.19 8.35
C GLY A 134 -24.14 -11.34 7.74
N SER A 135 -23.13 -10.67 8.28
CA SER A 135 -21.72 -10.83 7.86
C SER A 135 -21.17 -12.23 8.16
N GLY A 136 -21.75 -12.93 9.14
CA GLY A 136 -21.21 -14.22 9.60
C GLY A 136 -19.92 -14.11 10.40
N TYR A 137 -19.55 -12.91 10.86
CA TYR A 137 -18.38 -12.70 11.70
C TYR A 137 -18.52 -13.46 13.04
N ASP A 138 -17.47 -14.22 13.37
CA ASP A 138 -17.37 -14.93 14.65
C ASP A 138 -16.27 -14.31 15.52
N PRO A 139 -16.59 -13.65 16.64
CA PRO A 139 -15.59 -13.06 17.52
C PRO A 139 -14.69 -14.09 18.22
N VAL A 140 -15.05 -15.37 18.24
CA VAL A 140 -14.20 -16.45 18.76
C VAL A 140 -13.14 -16.85 17.72
N HIS A 141 -13.46 -16.71 16.44
CA HIS A 141 -12.55 -16.98 15.31
C HIS A 141 -12.43 -15.75 14.42
N PRO A 142 -11.85 -14.64 14.92
CA PRO A 142 -11.94 -13.31 14.30
C PRO A 142 -11.26 -13.20 12.93
N PHE A 143 -10.41 -14.16 12.57
CA PHE A 143 -9.69 -14.19 11.29
C PHE A 143 -10.29 -15.16 10.27
N PHE A 144 -11.34 -15.88 10.65
CA PHE A 144 -11.98 -16.85 9.77
C PHE A 144 -12.85 -16.14 8.72
N ASN A 145 -12.80 -16.64 7.47
CA ASN A 145 -13.61 -16.13 6.36
C ASN A 145 -13.52 -14.61 6.11
N ARG A 146 -12.33 -14.03 6.34
CA ARG A 146 -12.03 -12.62 6.09
C ARG A 146 -11.45 -12.42 4.69
N ASP A 147 -11.41 -11.18 4.26
CA ASP A 147 -10.73 -10.76 3.02
C ASP A 147 -9.33 -11.40 2.93
N PRO A 148 -8.98 -12.04 1.81
CA PRO A 148 -7.66 -12.68 1.64
C PRO A 148 -6.48 -11.75 1.87
N ARG A 149 -6.64 -10.43 1.68
CA ARG A 149 -5.60 -9.43 1.92
C ARG A 149 -5.23 -9.32 3.40
N LEU A 150 -6.14 -9.64 4.32
CA LEU A 150 -5.85 -9.61 5.75
C LEU A 150 -4.66 -10.52 6.10
N LYS A 151 -4.69 -11.78 5.68
CA LYS A 151 -3.62 -12.75 5.92
C LYS A 151 -2.29 -12.39 5.25
N ASN A 152 -2.34 -11.60 4.20
CA ASN A 152 -1.15 -11.14 3.47
C ASN A 152 -0.57 -9.84 4.04
N THR A 153 -1.32 -9.16 4.91
CA THR A 153 -0.94 -7.86 5.49
C THR A 153 -0.59 -7.97 6.96
N VAL A 154 -1.27 -8.83 7.70
CA VAL A 154 -1.17 -8.93 9.16
C VAL A 154 -0.81 -10.35 9.58
N ILE A 155 0.20 -10.46 10.44
CA ILE A 155 0.55 -11.73 11.09
C ILE A 155 -0.28 -11.86 12.36
N TYR A 156 -1.01 -12.96 12.50
CA TYR A 156 -1.87 -13.24 13.65
C TYR A 156 -1.74 -14.69 14.11
N SER A 157 -2.19 -14.98 15.32
CA SER A 157 -2.13 -16.33 15.88
C SER A 157 -2.95 -17.33 15.07
N GLY A 158 -2.34 -18.44 14.70
CA GLY A 158 -2.94 -19.50 13.86
C GLY A 158 -2.69 -19.33 12.35
N LEU A 159 -2.01 -18.26 11.93
CA LEU A 159 -1.54 -18.13 10.55
C LEU A 159 -0.27 -18.97 10.36
N ASP A 160 -0.20 -19.70 9.22
CA ASP A 160 1.06 -20.30 8.78
C ASP A 160 2.05 -19.20 8.44
N TRP A 161 3.08 -19.09 9.26
CA TRP A 161 4.10 -18.06 9.14
C TRP A 161 5.45 -18.71 8.84
N VAL A 162 6.06 -18.31 7.72
CA VAL A 162 7.43 -18.69 7.39
C VAL A 162 8.35 -17.77 8.18
N GLY A 163 8.58 -18.10 9.43
CA GLY A 163 9.50 -17.39 10.30
C GLY A 163 10.95 -17.73 10.02
N ARG A 164 11.82 -17.17 10.85
CA ARG A 164 13.29 -17.26 10.74
C ARG A 164 13.83 -18.70 10.70
N ASN A 165 13.12 -19.65 11.27
CA ASN A 165 13.54 -21.06 11.39
C ASN A 165 13.12 -21.93 10.19
N ASN A 166 12.40 -21.37 9.23
CA ASN A 166 11.91 -22.08 8.04
C ASN A 166 12.63 -21.61 6.74
N VAL A 167 13.78 -20.95 6.88
CA VAL A 167 14.67 -20.55 5.79
C VAL A 167 15.82 -21.52 5.66
#